data_9f9403a6c036b87423f3b956908d4021
#
_entry.id   9f9403a6c036b87423f3b956908d4021
#
_cell.length_a   1.000
_cell.length_b   1.000
_cell.length_c   1.000
_cell.angle_alpha   90.00
_cell.angle_beta   90.00
_cell.angle_gamma   90.00
#
_symmetry.space_group_name_H-M   'P 1'
#
loop_
_entity.id
_entity.type
_entity.pdbx_description
1 polymer ?
#
loop_
_entity_poly.entity_id
_entity_poly.type
_entity_poly.pdbx_seq_one_letter_code
_entity_poly.pdbx_strand_id
1 'polypeptide(L)'
;MALIKSTLQMELAGAFAKAAPDPMKPGKDIAKAFKNYLQGGMNAGGFPTSNVVDAPTGMTIGGVFAQQLPVGASIGGQIATALTTMALTYLSGQQIGPPAAAPSHTPGLIQLFSGPQPSGMQFAKELAGILDTWTKTWVVSGLIPGSPPIPFSGPLS
;
A
#
# COMPACT_ATOMS: atom_id res chain seq x y z
N MET A 1 0.31 15.57 -9.55
CA MET A 1 0.59 14.15 -9.79
C MET A 1 -0.60 13.36 -9.27
N ALA A 2 -0.81 12.16 -9.73
CA ALA A 2 -1.96 11.35 -9.35
C ALA A 2 -1.52 9.92 -9.06
N LEU A 3 -2.28 9.22 -8.22
CA LEU A 3 -2.10 7.79 -7.96
C LEU A 3 -2.38 7.00 -9.25
N ILE A 4 -1.37 6.33 -9.80
CA ILE A 4 -1.47 5.61 -11.07
C ILE A 4 -1.48 4.11 -10.82
N LYS A 5 -2.68 3.52 -10.81
CA LYS A 5 -2.89 2.08 -10.59
C LYS A 5 -2.10 1.19 -11.55
N SER A 6 -1.96 1.58 -12.83
CA SER A 6 -1.21 0.79 -13.81
C SER A 6 0.28 0.68 -13.48
N THR A 7 0.88 1.71 -12.89
CA THR A 7 2.26 1.66 -12.42
C THR A 7 2.39 0.66 -11.27
N LEU A 8 1.51 0.72 -10.27
CA LEU A 8 1.47 -0.25 -9.18
C LEU A 8 1.31 -1.68 -9.71
N GLN A 9 0.40 -1.90 -10.66
CA GLN A 9 0.19 -3.22 -11.26
C GLN A 9 1.45 -3.74 -11.97
N MET A 10 2.16 -2.91 -12.73
CA MET A 10 3.38 -3.32 -13.43
C MET A 10 4.50 -3.69 -12.46
N GLU A 11 4.70 -2.92 -11.42
CA GLU A 11 5.73 -3.20 -10.41
C GLU A 11 5.41 -4.49 -9.63
N LEU A 12 4.15 -4.72 -9.25
CA LEU A 12 3.71 -5.95 -8.61
C LEU A 12 3.83 -7.15 -9.56
N ALA A 13 3.49 -7.00 -10.84
CA ALA A 13 3.67 -8.06 -11.83
C ALA A 13 5.15 -8.45 -11.96
N GLY A 14 6.07 -7.49 -11.90
CA GLY A 14 7.51 -7.73 -11.85
C GLY A 14 7.95 -8.53 -10.62
N ALA A 15 7.35 -8.26 -9.46
CA ALA A 15 7.62 -8.99 -8.22
C ALA A 15 7.21 -10.47 -8.29
N PHE A 16 6.16 -10.79 -9.03
CA PHE A 16 5.61 -12.16 -9.16
C PHE A 16 5.98 -12.86 -10.49
N ALA A 17 6.74 -12.22 -11.37
CA ALA A 17 7.10 -12.77 -12.68
C ALA A 17 8.02 -13.98 -12.59
N LYS A 18 8.83 -14.12 -11.54
CA LYS A 18 9.78 -15.18 -11.32
C LYS A 18 9.76 -15.65 -9.87
N ALA A 19 9.93 -16.97 -9.68
CA ALA A 19 10.18 -17.48 -8.34
C ALA A 19 11.45 -16.85 -7.77
N ALA A 20 11.34 -16.24 -6.58
CA ALA A 20 12.48 -15.67 -5.90
C ALA A 20 13.19 -16.73 -5.05
N PRO A 21 14.53 -16.86 -5.15
CA PRO A 21 15.29 -17.76 -4.29
C PRO A 21 15.26 -17.32 -2.82
N ASP A 22 15.12 -16.03 -2.57
CA ASP A 22 14.94 -15.44 -1.23
C ASP A 22 13.45 -15.23 -0.96
N PRO A 23 12.85 -15.94 0.02
CA PRO A 23 11.44 -15.80 0.36
C PRO A 23 11.08 -14.40 0.90
N MET A 24 12.06 -13.64 1.38
CA MET A 24 11.86 -12.26 1.83
C MET A 24 11.69 -11.26 0.68
N LYS A 25 12.20 -11.61 -0.51
CA LYS A 25 12.22 -10.69 -1.66
C LYS A 25 10.82 -10.26 -2.11
N PRO A 26 9.84 -11.14 -2.31
CA PRO A 26 8.49 -10.73 -2.71
C PRO A 26 7.86 -9.73 -1.75
N GLY A 27 8.07 -9.88 -0.45
CA GLY A 27 7.57 -8.94 0.56
C GLY A 27 8.18 -7.54 0.41
N LYS A 28 9.50 -7.47 0.22
CA LYS A 28 10.21 -6.22 -0.02
C LYS A 28 9.75 -5.56 -1.32
N ASP A 29 9.55 -6.35 -2.38
CA ASP A 29 9.10 -5.84 -3.68
C ASP A 29 7.66 -5.30 -3.60
N ILE A 30 6.74 -5.96 -2.87
CA ILE A 30 5.37 -5.47 -2.63
C ILE A 30 5.40 -4.13 -1.89
N ALA A 31 6.13 -4.04 -0.79
CA ALA A 31 6.21 -2.81 0.00
C ALA A 31 6.82 -1.66 -0.81
N LYS A 32 7.85 -1.94 -1.60
CA LYS A 32 8.48 -0.96 -2.49
C LYS A 32 7.55 -0.49 -3.61
N ALA A 33 6.84 -1.41 -4.27
CA ALA A 33 5.87 -1.07 -5.31
C ALA A 33 4.75 -0.17 -4.75
N PHE A 34 4.26 -0.50 -3.55
CA PHE A 34 3.24 0.30 -2.90
C PHE A 34 3.76 1.69 -2.48
N LYS A 35 5.00 1.78 -1.98
CA LYS A 35 5.66 3.07 -1.71
C LYS A 35 5.76 3.92 -2.96
N ASN A 36 6.26 3.37 -4.08
CA ASN A 36 6.41 4.09 -5.34
C ASN A 36 5.06 4.61 -5.84
N TYR A 37 4.00 3.80 -5.71
CA TYR A 37 2.65 4.21 -6.02
C TYR A 37 2.19 5.39 -5.15
N LEU A 38 2.39 5.33 -3.83
CA LEU A 38 2.03 6.40 -2.90
C LEU A 38 2.82 7.70 -3.15
N GLN A 39 4.07 7.60 -3.61
CA GLN A 39 4.89 8.76 -3.96
C GLN A 39 4.33 9.57 -5.14
N GLY A 40 3.49 8.98 -5.98
CA GLY A 40 2.76 9.68 -7.03
C GLY A 40 1.56 10.48 -6.53
N GLY A 41 1.14 10.29 -5.28
CA GLY A 41 -0.09 10.88 -4.74
C GLY A 41 0.05 12.32 -4.28
N MET A 42 -1.10 12.98 -4.18
CA MET A 42 -1.25 14.32 -3.58
C MET A 42 -2.37 14.29 -2.56
N ASN A 43 -2.24 15.08 -1.49
CA ASN A 43 -3.33 15.27 -0.54
C ASN A 43 -4.37 16.28 -1.04
N ALA A 44 -5.49 16.40 -0.34
CA ALA A 44 -6.58 17.31 -0.70
C ALA A 44 -6.19 18.79 -0.68
N GLY A 45 -5.08 19.17 -0.04
CA GLY A 45 -4.50 20.51 -0.07
C GLY A 45 -3.61 20.76 -1.29
N GLY A 46 -3.42 19.78 -2.18
CA GLY A 46 -2.56 19.87 -3.36
C GLY A 46 -1.07 19.66 -3.09
N PHE A 47 -0.69 19.14 -1.94
CA PHE A 47 0.70 18.88 -1.58
C PHE A 47 1.09 17.43 -1.90
N PRO A 48 2.27 17.23 -2.53
CA PRO A 48 2.74 15.90 -2.89
C PRO A 48 3.16 15.09 -1.66
N THR A 49 3.22 13.78 -1.82
CA THR A 49 3.84 12.87 -0.86
C THR A 49 5.28 13.27 -0.58
N SER A 50 5.63 13.40 0.69
CA SER A 50 6.99 13.74 1.13
C SER A 50 7.76 12.53 1.67
N ASN A 51 7.07 11.58 2.31
CA ASN A 51 7.71 10.39 2.86
C ASN A 51 6.73 9.22 2.97
N VAL A 52 7.26 8.00 2.77
CA VAL A 52 6.64 6.71 3.09
C VAL A 52 7.75 5.73 3.45
N VAL A 53 7.62 5.02 4.56
CA VAL A 53 8.62 4.04 5.00
C VAL A 53 8.17 2.64 4.64
N ASP A 54 8.91 1.97 3.75
CA ASP A 54 8.58 0.64 3.21
C ASP A 54 9.37 -0.52 3.85
N ALA A 55 10.59 -0.27 4.31
CA ALA A 55 11.51 -1.33 4.72
C ALA A 55 10.96 -2.24 5.84
N PRO A 56 10.41 -1.74 6.96
CA PRO A 56 9.83 -2.60 7.99
C PRO A 56 8.66 -3.44 7.47
N THR A 57 7.81 -2.83 6.64
CA THR A 57 6.66 -3.51 6.02
C THR A 57 7.12 -4.63 5.10
N GLY A 58 8.13 -4.36 4.27
CA GLY A 58 8.72 -5.37 3.38
C GLY A 58 9.31 -6.55 4.12
N MET A 59 9.96 -6.31 5.25
CA MET A 59 10.48 -7.37 6.13
C MET A 59 9.36 -8.19 6.76
N THR A 60 8.31 -7.54 7.25
CA THR A 60 7.14 -8.22 7.84
C THR A 60 6.43 -9.09 6.81
N ILE A 61 6.12 -8.56 5.62
CA ILE A 61 5.48 -9.33 4.54
C ILE A 61 6.39 -10.46 4.07
N GLY A 62 7.71 -10.24 3.94
CA GLY A 62 8.68 -11.27 3.61
C GLY A 62 8.68 -12.40 4.63
N GLY A 63 8.65 -12.07 5.92
CA GLY A 63 8.55 -13.04 7.01
C GLY A 63 7.26 -13.88 6.93
N VAL A 64 6.14 -13.28 6.51
CA VAL A 64 4.89 -14.01 6.28
C VAL A 64 5.06 -15.07 5.17
N PHE A 65 5.72 -14.72 4.06
CA PHE A 65 5.98 -15.67 2.96
C PHE A 65 7.02 -16.75 3.32
N ALA A 66 7.88 -16.48 4.29
CA ALA A 66 8.88 -17.43 4.77
C ALA A 66 8.32 -18.48 5.76
N GLN A 67 7.05 -18.41 6.15
CA GLN A 67 6.43 -19.38 7.05
C GLN A 67 6.36 -20.76 6.41
N GLN A 68 6.61 -21.81 7.20
CA GLN A 68 6.68 -23.18 6.69
C GLN A 68 5.33 -23.77 6.27
N LEU A 69 4.23 -23.35 6.91
CA LEU A 69 2.87 -23.82 6.64
C LEU A 69 1.91 -22.62 6.57
N PRO A 70 2.00 -21.78 5.53
CA PRO A 70 1.17 -20.60 5.44
C PRO A 70 -0.28 -20.98 5.09
N VAL A 71 -1.23 -20.47 5.87
CA VAL A 71 -2.66 -20.51 5.54
C VAL A 71 -3.03 -19.23 4.83
N GLY A 72 -3.64 -19.31 3.66
CA GLY A 72 -3.93 -18.15 2.81
C GLY A 72 -4.68 -17.02 3.50
N ALA A 73 -5.69 -17.33 4.30
CA ALA A 73 -6.42 -16.33 5.08
C ALA A 73 -5.53 -15.62 6.13
N SER A 74 -4.64 -16.37 6.79
CA SER A 74 -3.67 -15.80 7.73
C SER A 74 -2.65 -14.91 7.02
N ILE A 75 -2.16 -15.32 5.85
CA ILE A 75 -1.25 -14.53 5.01
C ILE A 75 -1.90 -13.19 4.66
N GLY A 76 -3.12 -13.23 4.11
CA GLY A 76 -3.86 -12.02 3.73
C GLY A 76 -4.07 -11.06 4.89
N GLY A 77 -4.43 -11.57 6.06
CA GLY A 77 -4.62 -10.78 7.27
C GLY A 77 -3.33 -10.14 7.79
N GLN A 78 -2.21 -10.88 7.80
CA GLN A 78 -0.92 -10.36 8.23
C GLN A 78 -0.38 -9.30 7.27
N ILE A 79 -0.54 -9.51 5.96
CA ILE A 79 -0.16 -8.51 4.94
C ILE A 79 -1.01 -7.25 5.08
N ALA A 80 -2.32 -7.39 5.31
CA ALA A 80 -3.20 -6.24 5.55
C ALA A 80 -2.73 -5.41 6.75
N THR A 81 -2.38 -6.07 7.85
CA THR A 81 -1.85 -5.40 9.05
C THR A 81 -0.53 -4.68 8.76
N ALA A 82 0.40 -5.32 8.05
CA ALA A 82 1.68 -4.72 7.69
C ALA A 82 1.50 -3.48 6.79
N LEU A 83 0.60 -3.55 5.81
CA LEU A 83 0.29 -2.42 4.92
C LEU A 83 -0.42 -1.28 5.67
N THR A 84 -1.31 -1.59 6.62
CA THR A 84 -1.92 -0.58 7.50
C THR A 84 -0.86 0.15 8.33
N THR A 85 0.12 -0.58 8.85
CA THR A 85 1.25 0.02 9.56
C THR A 85 2.06 0.95 8.64
N MET A 86 2.29 0.53 7.39
CA MET A 86 2.95 1.38 6.39
C MET A 86 2.16 2.65 6.10
N ALA A 87 0.82 2.57 6.01
CA ALA A 87 -0.05 3.72 5.80
C ALA A 87 0.14 4.79 6.89
N LEU A 88 0.37 4.39 8.14
CA LEU A 88 0.62 5.31 9.23
C LEU A 88 1.95 6.07 9.11
N THR A 89 2.88 5.62 8.26
CA THR A 89 4.14 6.32 7.97
C THR A 89 4.00 7.32 6.81
N TYR A 90 2.86 7.35 6.14
CA TYR A 90 2.62 8.25 5.02
C TYR A 90 2.62 9.71 5.50
N LEU A 91 3.40 10.53 4.82
CA LEU A 91 3.45 11.98 5.02
C LEU A 91 3.37 12.70 3.67
N SER A 92 2.64 13.78 3.65
CA SER A 92 2.57 14.73 2.54
C SER A 92 2.79 16.16 3.06
N GLY A 93 3.04 17.10 2.16
CA GLY A 93 3.26 18.48 2.57
C GLY A 93 2.06 19.03 3.35
N GLN A 94 2.34 19.78 4.42
CA GLN A 94 1.35 20.44 5.29
C GLN A 94 0.36 19.49 6.01
N GLN A 95 0.62 18.20 5.99
CA GLN A 95 -0.19 17.20 6.71
C GLN A 95 0.02 17.29 8.22
N ILE A 96 -1.06 17.07 8.97
CA ILE A 96 -1.05 16.98 10.44
C ILE A 96 -1.45 15.57 10.86
N GLY A 97 -0.49 14.84 11.44
CA GLY A 97 -0.69 13.46 11.88
C GLY A 97 -0.77 12.43 10.74
N PRO A 98 -0.88 11.15 11.06
CA PRO A 98 -1.01 10.09 10.06
C PRO A 98 -2.37 10.17 9.34
N PRO A 99 -2.49 9.60 8.12
CA PRO A 99 -3.76 9.50 7.43
C PRO A 99 -4.75 8.62 8.21
N ALA A 100 -6.03 8.95 8.16
CA ALA A 100 -7.08 8.05 8.61
C ALA A 100 -7.27 6.96 7.54
N ALA A 101 -6.63 5.82 7.74
CA ALA A 101 -6.61 4.68 6.83
C ALA A 101 -7.30 3.48 7.49
N ALA A 102 -8.63 3.42 7.40
CA ALA A 102 -9.39 2.26 7.89
C ALA A 102 -8.97 0.98 7.14
N PRO A 103 -8.85 -0.19 7.80
CA PRO A 103 -8.34 -1.41 7.20
C PRO A 103 -9.37 -2.12 6.29
N SER A 104 -10.06 -1.38 5.43
CA SER A 104 -11.11 -1.90 4.53
C SER A 104 -10.60 -2.84 3.43
N HIS A 105 -9.29 -2.88 3.20
CA HIS A 105 -8.62 -3.78 2.26
C HIS A 105 -8.45 -5.22 2.81
N THR A 106 -8.60 -5.42 4.13
CA THR A 106 -8.36 -6.72 4.78
C THR A 106 -9.20 -7.86 4.20
N PRO A 107 -10.53 -7.76 4.01
CA PRO A 107 -11.31 -8.85 3.42
C PRO A 107 -10.85 -9.21 2.00
N GLY A 108 -10.52 -8.20 1.19
CA GLY A 108 -10.03 -8.41 -0.17
C GLY A 108 -8.69 -9.14 -0.20
N LEU A 109 -7.77 -8.81 0.68
CA LEU A 109 -6.48 -9.51 0.79
C LEU A 109 -6.64 -10.94 1.31
N ILE A 110 -7.49 -11.18 2.31
CA ILE A 110 -7.80 -12.52 2.78
C ILE A 110 -8.36 -13.38 1.63
N GLN A 111 -9.30 -12.85 0.86
CA GLN A 111 -9.87 -13.56 -0.28
C GLN A 111 -8.83 -13.82 -1.37
N LEU A 112 -8.00 -12.83 -1.70
CA LEU A 112 -6.96 -12.94 -2.72
C LEU A 112 -5.96 -14.04 -2.40
N PHE A 113 -5.49 -14.11 -1.16
CA PHE A 113 -4.50 -15.11 -0.72
C PHE A 113 -5.11 -16.48 -0.40
N SER A 114 -6.42 -16.59 -0.20
CA SER A 114 -7.12 -17.85 0.04
C SER A 114 -7.58 -18.54 -1.23
N GLY A 115 -7.73 -17.79 -2.32
CA GLY A 115 -8.24 -18.30 -3.61
C GLY A 115 -7.13 -18.78 -4.56
N PRO A 116 -7.49 -19.62 -5.54
CA PRO A 116 -6.58 -20.01 -6.61
C PRO A 116 -6.28 -18.81 -7.51
N GLN A 117 -5.03 -18.65 -7.89
CA GLN A 117 -4.60 -17.59 -8.81
C GLN A 117 -4.11 -18.18 -10.12
N PRO A 118 -4.68 -17.79 -11.27
CA PRO A 118 -4.32 -18.38 -12.57
C PRO A 118 -2.90 -17.99 -13.01
N SER A 119 -2.40 -16.83 -12.59
CA SER A 119 -1.06 -16.35 -12.91
C SER A 119 -0.60 -15.25 -11.97
N GLY A 120 0.73 -15.01 -11.90
CA GLY A 120 1.30 -13.88 -11.15
C GLY A 120 0.84 -12.51 -11.67
N MET A 121 0.57 -12.40 -12.97
CA MET A 121 0.05 -11.17 -13.57
C MET A 121 -1.40 -10.88 -13.11
N GLN A 122 -2.25 -11.89 -13.07
CA GLN A 122 -3.62 -11.75 -12.57
C GLN A 122 -3.63 -11.41 -11.09
N PHE A 123 -2.80 -12.09 -10.30
CA PHE A 123 -2.61 -11.79 -8.89
C PHE A 123 -2.18 -10.33 -8.67
N ALA A 124 -1.18 -9.85 -9.43
CA ALA A 124 -0.71 -8.46 -9.36
C ALA A 124 -1.81 -7.45 -9.71
N LYS A 125 -2.65 -7.76 -10.71
CA LYS A 125 -3.78 -6.91 -11.10
C LYS A 125 -4.83 -6.80 -9.99
N GLU A 126 -5.17 -7.90 -9.35
CA GLU A 126 -6.14 -7.92 -8.25
C GLU A 126 -5.58 -7.23 -7.01
N LEU A 127 -4.33 -7.52 -6.64
CA LEU A 127 -3.64 -6.86 -5.54
C LEU A 127 -3.57 -5.34 -5.76
N ALA A 128 -3.17 -4.90 -6.94
CA ALA A 128 -3.16 -3.47 -7.29
C ALA A 128 -4.55 -2.84 -7.20
N GLY A 129 -5.60 -3.57 -7.59
CA GLY A 129 -6.99 -3.11 -7.47
C GLY A 129 -7.42 -2.90 -6.04
N ILE A 130 -7.11 -3.84 -5.16
CA ILE A 130 -7.41 -3.75 -3.72
C ILE A 130 -6.69 -2.56 -3.09
N LEU A 131 -5.38 -2.42 -3.34
CA LEU A 131 -4.57 -1.36 -2.77
C LEU A 131 -4.96 0.03 -3.29
N ASP A 132 -5.23 0.17 -4.59
CA ASP A 132 -5.67 1.43 -5.18
C ASP A 132 -7.03 1.88 -4.60
N THR A 133 -7.99 0.96 -4.52
CA THR A 133 -9.31 1.25 -3.94
C THR A 133 -9.18 1.66 -2.47
N TRP A 134 -8.38 0.93 -1.70
CA TRP A 134 -8.14 1.24 -0.30
C TRP A 134 -7.49 2.60 -0.10
N THR A 135 -6.40 2.90 -0.82
CA THR A 135 -5.66 4.16 -0.70
C THR A 135 -6.54 5.38 -0.98
N LYS A 136 -7.46 5.27 -1.94
CA LYS A 136 -8.42 6.33 -2.27
C LYS A 136 -9.47 6.58 -1.18
N THR A 137 -9.58 5.69 -0.18
CA THR A 137 -10.43 5.92 0.99
C THR A 137 -9.70 6.61 2.14
N TRP A 138 -8.37 6.78 2.05
CA TRP A 138 -7.62 7.44 3.12
C TRP A 138 -8.00 8.92 3.19
N VAL A 139 -8.15 9.41 4.41
CA VAL A 139 -8.37 10.83 4.65
C VAL A 139 -7.10 11.44 5.23
N VAL A 140 -6.55 12.40 4.52
CA VAL A 140 -5.38 13.19 4.94
C VAL A 140 -5.85 14.59 5.28
N SER A 141 -5.46 15.06 6.46
CA SER A 141 -5.83 16.38 6.96
C SER A 141 -4.60 17.23 7.23
N GLY A 142 -4.74 18.53 7.11
CA GLY A 142 -3.65 19.47 7.35
C GLY A 142 -4.08 20.91 7.30
N LEU A 143 -3.10 21.83 7.26
CA LEU A 143 -3.31 23.28 7.22
C LEU A 143 -2.51 23.90 6.08
N ILE A 144 -3.17 24.57 5.16
CA ILE A 144 -2.52 25.42 4.16
C ILE A 144 -2.02 26.69 4.87
N PRO A 145 -0.73 27.04 4.74
CA PRO A 145 -0.19 28.24 5.36
C PRO A 145 -0.93 29.50 4.89
N GLY A 146 -1.25 30.36 5.84
CA GLY A 146 -1.94 31.62 5.60
C GLY A 146 -2.24 32.33 6.93
N SER A 147 -2.86 33.48 6.86
CA SER A 147 -3.28 34.23 8.05
C SER A 147 -4.74 34.64 7.90
N PRO A 148 -5.70 33.88 8.44
CA PRO A 148 -5.56 32.65 9.21
C PRO A 148 -5.21 31.40 8.34
N PRO A 149 -4.66 30.31 8.92
CA PRO A 149 -4.43 29.06 8.21
C PRO A 149 -5.74 28.44 7.72
N ILE A 150 -5.71 27.82 6.53
CA ILE A 150 -6.90 27.19 5.94
C ILE A 150 -6.80 25.67 6.12
N PRO A 151 -7.71 25.05 6.89
CA PRO A 151 -7.71 23.60 7.04
C PRO A 151 -8.13 22.90 5.74
N PHE A 152 -7.50 21.74 5.47
CA PHE A 152 -7.96 20.81 4.44
C PHE A 152 -8.14 19.42 5.02
N SER A 153 -9.05 18.65 4.44
CA SER A 153 -9.25 17.23 4.74
C SER A 153 -9.89 16.57 3.54
N GLY A 154 -9.34 15.44 3.11
CA GLY A 154 -9.88 14.71 1.96
C GLY A 154 -9.02 13.52 1.55
N PRO A 155 -9.48 12.78 0.52
CA PRO A 155 -8.79 11.60 0.01
C PRO A 155 -7.48 11.97 -0.70
N LEU A 156 -6.63 10.95 -0.87
CA LEU A 156 -5.48 11.01 -1.78
C LEU A 156 -5.93 10.93 -3.24
N SER A 157 -5.22 11.62 -4.11
CA SER A 157 -5.44 11.61 -5.56
C SER A 157 -4.17 11.30 -6.34
#